data_5479d83463a92153db0fe2f4662bf784
#
_entry.id   5479d83463a92153db0fe2f4662bf784
#
_cell.length_a   1.000
_cell.length_b   1.000
_cell.length_c   1.000
_cell.angle_alpha   90.00
_cell.angle_beta   90.00
_cell.angle_gamma   90.00
#
_symmetry.space_group_name_H-M   'P 1'
#
loop_
_entity.id
_entity.type
_entity.pdbx_description
1 polymer ?
#
loop_
_entity_poly.entity_id
_entity_poly.type
_entity_poly.pdbx_seq_one_letter_code
_entity_poly.pdbx_strand_id
1 'polypeptide(L)' 'MAVMSDDDSQDNVDRELFRNIERLRALRIEHRDLDEVISRLSLDIHSDEVQIRRLKKRKLLLKDQIARLESQAIPDLNA' A
#
# COMPACT_ATOMS: atom_id res chain seq x y z
N MET A 1 20.29 29.46 -18.56
CA MET A 1 18.83 29.31 -18.42
C MET A 1 18.32 27.91 -18.71
N ALA A 2 19.01 27.21 -19.57
CA ALA A 2 18.59 25.82 -19.91
C ALA A 2 18.81 24.84 -18.78
N VAL A 3 19.46 25.25 -17.74
CA VAL A 3 19.83 24.37 -16.62
C VAL A 3 18.62 23.86 -15.84
N MET A 4 17.53 24.57 -15.95
CA MET A 4 16.33 24.27 -15.15
C MET A 4 15.67 22.94 -15.51
N SER A 5 15.83 22.49 -16.74
CA SER A 5 15.16 21.27 -17.18
C SER A 5 15.70 20.02 -16.51
N ASP A 6 17.00 19.95 -16.24
CA ASP A 6 17.60 18.80 -15.59
C ASP A 6 17.16 18.69 -14.13
N ASP A 7 17.10 19.83 -13.45
CA ASP A 7 16.66 19.88 -12.06
C ASP A 7 15.19 19.51 -11.95
N ASP A 8 14.36 19.95 -12.90
CA ASP A 8 12.94 19.62 -12.91
C ASP A 8 12.71 18.13 -13.08
N SER A 9 13.49 17.46 -13.93
CA SER A 9 13.37 16.02 -14.13
C SER A 9 13.69 15.25 -12.85
N GLN A 10 14.75 15.67 -12.18
CA GLN A 10 15.18 15.04 -10.94
C GLN A 10 14.16 15.27 -9.83
N ASP A 11 13.63 16.48 -9.72
CA ASP A 11 12.59 16.81 -8.75
C ASP A 11 11.33 15.99 -8.98
N ASN A 12 10.94 15.77 -10.23
CA ASN A 12 9.76 14.97 -10.56
C ASN A 12 9.93 13.52 -10.16
N VAL A 13 11.11 12.96 -10.37
CA VAL A 13 11.41 11.58 -9.96
C VAL A 13 11.35 11.47 -8.44
N ASP A 14 11.95 12.42 -7.74
CA ASP A 14 11.95 12.42 -6.28
C ASP A 14 10.55 12.58 -5.70
N ARG A 15 9.72 13.44 -6.29
CA ARG A 15 8.34 13.62 -5.86
C ARG A 15 7.51 12.37 -6.10
N GLU A 16 7.72 11.71 -7.21
CA GLU A 16 7.02 10.49 -7.53
C GLU A 16 7.41 9.38 -6.55
N LEU A 17 8.69 9.25 -6.28
CA LEU A 17 9.18 8.28 -5.31
C LEU A 17 8.59 8.57 -3.92
N PHE A 18 8.59 9.82 -3.50
CA PHE A 18 8.03 10.22 -2.22
C PHE A 18 6.54 9.88 -2.15
N ARG A 19 5.79 10.18 -3.20
CA ARG A 19 4.36 9.87 -3.27
C ARG A 19 4.12 8.37 -3.16
N ASN A 20 4.95 7.58 -3.83
CA ASN A 20 4.83 6.13 -3.79
C ASN A 20 5.12 5.59 -2.40
N ILE A 21 6.11 6.14 -1.72
CA ILE A 21 6.44 5.76 -0.35
C ILE A 21 5.30 6.11 0.60
N GLU A 22 4.72 7.29 0.47
CA GLU A 22 3.59 7.71 1.29
C GLU A 22 2.36 6.85 1.05
N ARG A 23 2.09 6.54 -0.21
CA ARG A 23 0.99 5.65 -0.58
C ARG A 23 1.21 4.25 0.00
N LEU A 24 2.42 3.75 -0.09
CA LEU A 24 2.78 2.44 0.45
C LEU A 24 2.54 2.40 1.96
N ARG A 25 2.95 3.45 2.66
CA ARG A 25 2.72 3.57 4.10
C ARG A 25 1.23 3.55 4.42
N ALA A 26 0.44 4.32 3.69
CA ALA A 26 -1.01 4.38 3.90
C ALA A 26 -1.66 3.01 3.67
N LEU A 27 -1.24 2.31 2.62
CA LEU A 27 -1.76 0.97 2.32
C LEU A 27 -1.40 -0.04 3.41
N ARG A 28 -0.19 0.06 3.95
CA ARG A 28 0.24 -0.83 5.04
C ARG A 28 -0.57 -0.61 6.30
N ILE A 29 -0.85 0.65 6.62
CA ILE A 29 -1.69 0.99 7.77
C ILE A 29 -3.09 0.44 7.58
N GLU A 30 -3.68 0.64 6.40
CA GLU A 30 -5.01 0.12 6.10
C GLU A 30 -5.06 -1.40 6.17
N HIS A 31 -4.04 -2.08 5.65
CA HIS A 31 -3.93 -3.53 5.71
C HIS A 31 -3.89 -4.01 7.16
N ARG A 32 -3.09 -3.34 7.98
CA ARG A 32 -2.96 -3.67 9.40
C ARG A 32 -4.29 -3.47 10.14
N ASP A 33 -4.95 -2.35 9.87
CA ASP A 33 -6.24 -2.05 10.51
C ASP A 33 -7.30 -3.08 10.13
N LEU A 34 -7.34 -3.49 8.87
CA LEU A 34 -8.24 -4.53 8.41
C LEU A 34 -7.96 -5.87 9.09
N ASP A 35 -6.69 -6.21 9.24
CA ASP A 35 -6.29 -7.44 9.89
C ASP A 35 -6.78 -7.47 11.35
N GLU A 36 -6.66 -6.35 12.05
CA GLU A 36 -7.16 -6.23 13.43
C GLU A 36 -8.68 -6.36 13.49
N VAL A 37 -9.39 -5.71 12.58
CA VAL A 37 -10.86 -5.79 12.52
C VAL A 37 -11.30 -7.23 12.25
N ILE A 38 -10.68 -7.88 11.28
CA ILE A 38 -10.99 -9.27 10.93
C ILE A 38 -10.75 -10.18 12.13
N SER A 39 -9.65 -9.98 12.85
CA SER A 39 -9.34 -10.78 14.03
C SER A 39 -10.40 -10.63 15.11
N ARG A 40 -10.85 -9.42 15.37
CA ARG A 40 -11.90 -9.16 16.35
C ARG A 40 -13.22 -9.78 15.94
N LEU A 41 -13.61 -9.59 14.68
CA LEU A 41 -14.87 -10.14 14.18
C LEU A 41 -14.85 -11.68 14.18
N SER A 42 -13.70 -12.28 13.92
CA SER A 42 -13.56 -13.73 13.92
C SER A 42 -13.73 -14.35 15.30
N LEU A 43 -13.52 -13.56 16.35
CA LEU A 43 -13.73 -14.02 17.73
C LEU A 43 -15.18 -13.89 18.18
N ASP A 44 -15.99 -13.15 17.48
CA ASP A 44 -17.40 -12.90 17.85
C ASP A 44 -18.29 -13.89 17.10
N ILE A 45 -18.99 -14.74 17.87
CA ILE A 45 -19.89 -15.75 17.30
C ILE A 45 -21.09 -15.14 16.59
N HIS A 46 -21.40 -13.87 16.87
CA HIS A 46 -22.51 -13.17 16.24
C HIS A 46 -22.09 -12.37 15.00
N SER A 47 -20.83 -12.47 14.62
CA SER A 47 -20.34 -11.74 13.44
C SER A 47 -20.91 -12.32 12.14
N ASP A 48 -21.14 -11.43 11.19
CA ASP A 48 -21.60 -11.80 9.86
C ASP A 48 -20.44 -12.39 9.06
N GLU A 49 -20.55 -13.65 8.68
CA GLU A 49 -19.51 -14.32 7.88
C GLU A 49 -19.31 -13.69 6.53
N VAL A 50 -20.38 -13.14 5.93
CA VAL A 50 -20.28 -12.48 4.63
C VAL A 50 -19.43 -11.22 4.77
N GLN A 51 -19.62 -10.47 5.85
CA GLN A 51 -18.82 -9.27 6.11
C GLN A 51 -17.35 -9.64 6.30
N ILE A 52 -17.07 -10.70 7.05
CA ILE A 52 -15.70 -11.18 7.27
C ILE A 52 -15.04 -11.55 5.94
N ARG A 53 -15.76 -12.25 5.07
CA ARG A 53 -15.24 -12.62 3.75
C ARG A 53 -14.92 -11.40 2.90
N ARG A 54 -15.79 -10.40 2.92
CA ARG A 54 -15.57 -9.16 2.18
C ARG A 54 -14.32 -8.44 2.68
N LEU A 55 -14.14 -8.38 3.98
CA LEU A 55 -12.98 -7.75 4.59
C LEU A 55 -11.69 -8.52 4.27
N LYS A 56 -11.75 -9.84 4.29
CA LYS A 56 -10.60 -10.68 3.91
C LYS A 56 -10.23 -10.47 2.45
N LYS A 57 -11.22 -10.37 1.57
CA LYS A 57 -10.97 -10.09 0.15
C LYS A 57 -10.31 -8.73 -0.02
N ARG A 58 -10.80 -7.72 0.68
CA ARG A 58 -10.21 -6.37 0.64
C ARG A 58 -8.77 -6.41 1.15
N LYS A 59 -8.52 -7.15 2.22
CA LYS A 59 -7.17 -7.30 2.76
C LYS A 59 -6.22 -7.92 1.73
N LEU A 60 -6.68 -8.94 1.01
CA LEU A 60 -5.88 -9.56 -0.05
C LEU A 60 -5.59 -8.59 -1.20
N LEU A 61 -6.56 -7.77 -1.57
CA LEU A 61 -6.36 -6.75 -2.60
C LEU A 61 -5.34 -5.71 -2.16
N LEU A 62 -5.40 -5.29 -0.90
CA LEU A 62 -4.43 -4.36 -0.35
C LEU A 62 -3.03 -4.95 -0.34
N LYS A 63 -2.91 -6.21 0.05
CA LYS A 63 -1.63 -6.92 0.03
C LYS A 63 -1.04 -6.96 -1.38
N ASP A 64 -1.88 -7.21 -2.37
CA ASP A 64 -1.47 -7.22 -3.77
C ASP A 64 -0.99 -5.85 -4.22
N GLN A 65 -1.74 -4.80 -3.87
CA GLN A 65 -1.34 -3.42 -4.18
C GLN A 65 -0.03 -3.04 -3.52
N ILE A 66 0.15 -3.44 -2.27
CA ILE A 66 1.41 -3.21 -1.55
C ILE A 66 2.56 -3.88 -2.27
N ALA A 67 2.41 -5.14 -2.66
CA ALA A 67 3.45 -5.89 -3.34
C ALA A 67 3.82 -5.23 -4.67
N ARG A 68 2.83 -4.80 -5.44
CA ARG A 68 3.06 -4.11 -6.71
C ARG A 68 3.79 -2.80 -6.52
N LEU A 69 3.37 -2.02 -5.52
CA LEU A 69 3.97 -0.72 -5.26
C LEU A 69 5.39 -0.86 -4.74
N GLU A 70 5.65 -1.84 -3.89
CA GLU A 70 7.00 -2.14 -3.44
C GLU A 70 7.92 -2.48 -4.61
N SER A 71 7.40 -3.24 -5.55
CA SER A 71 8.15 -3.64 -6.74
C SER A 71 8.48 -2.45 -7.64
N GLN A 72 7.60 -1.46 -7.70
CA GLN A 72 7.78 -0.28 -8.54
C GLN A 72 8.55 0.83 -7.86
N ALA A 73 8.29 1.05 -6.57
CA ALA A 73 8.83 2.20 -5.85
C ALA A 73 10.25 1.97 -5.34
N ILE A 74 10.62 0.72 -5.07
CA ILE A 74 11.91 0.39 -4.50
C ILE A 74 12.70 -0.39 -5.54
N PRO A 75 13.90 0.09 -5.92
CA PRO A 75 14.74 -0.65 -6.87
C PRO A 75 14.99 -2.05 -6.35
N ASP A 76 15.01 -3.00 -7.26
CA ASP A 76 15.26 -4.38 -6.91
C ASP A 76 16.73 -4.57 -6.54
N LEU A 77 16.98 -4.60 -5.25
CA LEU A 77 18.33 -4.76 -4.73
C LEU A 77 18.79 -6.21 -4.72
N ASN A 78 17.89 -7.12 -5.02
CA ASN A 78 18.17 -8.55 -5.03
C ASN A 78 18.47 -9.09 -6.42
N ALA A 79 18.40 -8.22 -7.40
CA ALA A 79 18.64 -8.63 -8.79
C ALA A 79 20.12 -8.99 -9.03
#